data_bc79cf470346fb26b97f772b5bc53554
#
_entry.id   bc79cf470346fb26b97f772b5bc53554
#
_cell.length_a   1.000
_cell.length_b   1.000
_cell.length_c   1.000
_cell.angle_alpha   90.00
_cell.angle_beta   90.00
_cell.angle_gamma   90.00
#
_symmetry.space_group_name_H-M   'P 1'
#
loop_
_entity.id
_entity.type
_entity.pdbx_description
1 polymer ?
#
loop_
_entity_poly.entity_id
_entity_poly.type
_entity_poly.pdbx_seq_one_letter_code
_entity_poly.pdbx_strand_id
1 'polypeptide(L)'
;ILDRLIILRETEGLKINFIIQVDTLCHRLPNFIEKAARAGVKRVFIGLENINPDNLLGAKKQQNKITEYRKMLLAWKKARVLTYCGYILGFPNDTPEAILHDIRVIQKELPVDLLEFFYLTPLPGSEDHRKLHEAGSWMDSDMNKYDLNHAVAGHPRMTIEEWKKVYHDAWETYYTDEHIETILRRAIATGVSPGKALFLITWFKGCIGIEGIHPLEGGFLRMKVRRTRRSGLRLESPLIFYPKYLIETLRKQMRWIDLYLDLRSIYRKVKRDPSRKDYMDLAITPVTDEEVETMELFKSDVAQAFVTKIRRAEKVRHGEPA
;
A
#
# COMPACT_ATOMS: atom_id res chain seq x y z
N ILE A 1 -10.73 24.23 -5.74
CA ILE A 1 -9.51 23.80 -6.46
C ILE A 1 -9.89 22.86 -7.61
N LEU A 2 -10.57 21.73 -7.37
CA LEU A 2 -10.89 20.74 -8.41
C LEU A 2 -11.72 21.33 -9.55
N ASP A 3 -12.73 22.13 -9.27
CA ASP A 3 -13.57 22.77 -10.30
C ASP A 3 -12.74 23.68 -11.22
N ARG A 4 -11.78 24.44 -10.68
CA ARG A 4 -10.87 25.26 -11.50
C ARG A 4 -9.94 24.41 -12.36
N LEU A 5 -9.42 23.30 -11.84
CA LEU A 5 -8.60 22.36 -12.61
C LEU A 5 -9.40 21.69 -13.74
N ILE A 6 -10.67 21.37 -13.50
CA ILE A 6 -11.57 20.82 -14.52
C ILE A 6 -11.74 21.84 -15.66
N ILE A 7 -12.05 23.11 -15.34
CA ILE A 7 -12.17 24.18 -16.33
C ILE A 7 -10.88 24.29 -17.15
N LEU A 8 -9.71 24.42 -16.51
CA LEU A 8 -8.42 24.50 -17.19
C LEU A 8 -8.16 23.32 -18.14
N ARG A 9 -8.57 22.12 -17.76
CA ARG A 9 -8.41 20.92 -18.60
C ARG A 9 -9.37 20.90 -19.77
N GLU A 10 -10.62 21.22 -19.52
CA GLU A 10 -11.70 21.09 -20.51
C GLU A 10 -11.76 22.28 -21.49
N THR A 11 -11.39 23.49 -21.04
CA THR A 11 -11.45 24.70 -21.88
C THR A 11 -10.10 25.21 -22.35
N GLU A 12 -9.05 25.07 -21.55
CA GLU A 12 -7.72 25.60 -21.84
C GLU A 12 -6.70 24.50 -22.23
N GLY A 13 -7.13 23.22 -22.27
CA GLY A 13 -6.31 22.10 -22.74
C GLY A 13 -5.18 21.69 -21.78
N LEU A 14 -5.27 21.99 -20.48
CA LEU A 14 -4.27 21.59 -19.48
C LEU A 14 -4.09 20.08 -19.44
N LYS A 15 -2.88 19.58 -19.73
CA LYS A 15 -2.53 18.13 -19.80
C LYS A 15 -1.71 17.66 -18.59
N ILE A 16 -2.02 18.12 -17.38
CA ILE A 16 -1.34 17.68 -16.16
C ILE A 16 -2.08 16.48 -15.55
N ASN A 17 -1.35 15.48 -15.08
CA ASN A 17 -1.88 14.38 -14.30
C ASN A 17 -1.43 14.51 -12.85
N PHE A 18 -2.33 14.19 -11.92
CA PHE A 18 -2.10 14.34 -10.50
C PHE A 18 -2.05 13.00 -9.79
N ILE A 19 -1.29 12.98 -8.71
CA ILE A 19 -1.40 12.02 -7.62
C ILE A 19 -1.90 12.82 -6.44
N ILE A 20 -2.91 12.31 -5.75
CA ILE A 20 -3.42 12.92 -4.52
C ILE A 20 -3.35 11.92 -3.38
N GLN A 21 -3.31 12.43 -2.16
CA GLN A 21 -3.45 11.64 -0.94
C GLN A 21 -4.81 11.94 -0.32
N VAL A 22 -5.49 10.90 0.12
CA VAL A 22 -6.83 10.99 0.73
C VAL A 22 -6.93 10.05 1.93
N ASP A 23 -7.91 10.31 2.78
CA ASP A 23 -8.34 9.38 3.81
C ASP A 23 -9.36 8.34 3.28
N THR A 24 -9.70 7.38 4.10
CA THR A 24 -10.61 6.27 3.77
C THR A 24 -12.08 6.68 3.67
N LEU A 25 -12.43 7.89 4.08
CA LEU A 25 -13.80 8.42 4.04
C LEU A 25 -14.04 9.41 2.89
N CYS A 26 -13.05 9.64 2.05
CA CYS A 26 -13.12 10.61 0.94
C CYS A 26 -14.30 10.39 -0.01
N HIS A 27 -14.78 9.14 -0.14
CA HIS A 27 -15.93 8.78 -0.98
C HIS A 27 -17.28 9.31 -0.43
N ARG A 28 -17.32 9.73 0.82
CA ARG A 28 -18.51 10.36 1.45
C ARG A 28 -18.68 11.83 1.06
N LEU A 29 -17.63 12.45 0.53
CA LEU A 29 -17.74 13.82 0.01
C LEU A 29 -18.47 13.79 -1.34
N PRO A 30 -19.57 14.56 -1.50
CA PRO A 30 -20.38 14.54 -2.70
C PRO A 30 -19.54 14.83 -3.95
N ASN A 31 -19.59 13.94 -4.95
CA ASN A 31 -18.94 14.08 -6.25
C ASN A 31 -17.40 14.25 -6.19
N PHE A 32 -16.76 14.05 -5.03
CA PHE A 32 -15.32 14.30 -4.88
C PHE A 32 -14.47 13.42 -5.80
N ILE A 33 -14.70 12.10 -5.80
CA ILE A 33 -13.94 11.15 -6.61
C ILE A 33 -14.11 11.42 -8.10
N GLU A 34 -15.34 11.71 -8.54
CA GLU A 34 -15.62 12.03 -9.94
C GLU A 34 -14.94 13.34 -10.36
N LYS A 35 -15.05 14.38 -9.56
CA LYS A 35 -14.37 15.67 -9.80
C LYS A 35 -12.84 15.49 -9.81
N ALA A 36 -12.28 14.70 -8.91
CA ALA A 36 -10.86 14.41 -8.86
C ALA A 36 -10.38 13.73 -10.17
N ALA A 37 -11.11 12.72 -10.63
CA ALA A 37 -10.80 12.04 -11.89
C ALA A 37 -10.88 12.98 -13.10
N ARG A 38 -11.92 13.84 -13.20
CA ARG A 38 -12.06 14.86 -14.24
C ARG A 38 -10.95 15.91 -14.18
N ALA A 39 -10.56 16.33 -12.97
CA ALA A 39 -9.45 17.26 -12.76
C ALA A 39 -8.09 16.70 -13.21
N GLY A 40 -7.99 15.38 -13.44
CA GLY A 40 -6.78 14.72 -13.94
C GLY A 40 -6.05 13.86 -12.92
N VAL A 41 -6.69 13.52 -11.81
CA VAL A 41 -6.15 12.52 -10.88
C VAL A 41 -6.11 11.16 -11.58
N LYS A 42 -4.92 10.55 -11.62
CA LYS A 42 -4.68 9.23 -12.25
C LYS A 42 -4.21 8.19 -11.26
N ARG A 43 -3.79 8.60 -10.09
CA ARG A 43 -3.39 7.74 -8.97
C ARG A 43 -3.79 8.41 -7.66
N VAL A 44 -4.26 7.61 -6.72
CA VAL A 44 -4.62 8.08 -5.38
C VAL A 44 -3.86 7.24 -4.34
N PHE A 45 -3.17 7.92 -3.42
CA PHE A 45 -2.62 7.30 -2.21
C PHE A 45 -3.67 7.34 -1.11
N ILE A 46 -3.87 6.21 -0.45
CA ILE A 46 -4.88 6.02 0.59
C ILE A 46 -4.19 5.44 1.83
N GLY A 47 -4.26 6.14 2.94
CA GLY A 47 -3.80 5.62 4.23
C GLY A 47 -4.78 4.55 4.74
N LEU A 48 -4.63 3.31 4.24
CA LEU A 48 -5.43 2.18 4.70
C LEU A 48 -5.07 1.79 6.13
N GLU A 49 -3.81 1.97 6.47
CA GLU A 49 -3.17 1.73 7.77
C GLU A 49 -3.18 0.26 8.19
N ASN A 50 -4.34 -0.34 8.41
CA ASN A 50 -4.54 -1.73 8.83
C ASN A 50 -5.97 -2.17 8.52
N ILE A 51 -6.24 -3.48 8.51
CA ILE A 51 -7.61 -4.04 8.42
C ILE A 51 -8.08 -4.65 9.74
N ASN A 52 -7.20 -4.80 10.72
CA ASN A 52 -7.57 -5.26 12.05
C ASN A 52 -8.16 -4.11 12.87
N PRO A 53 -9.45 -4.19 13.30
CA PRO A 53 -10.10 -3.11 14.03
C PRO A 53 -9.46 -2.78 15.37
N ASP A 54 -8.90 -3.77 16.08
CA ASP A 54 -8.23 -3.56 17.36
C ASP A 54 -6.97 -2.69 17.20
N ASN A 55 -6.22 -2.94 16.14
CA ASN A 55 -5.05 -2.13 15.80
C ASN A 55 -5.44 -0.69 15.48
N LEU A 56 -6.49 -0.50 14.69
CA LEU A 56 -7.00 0.83 14.34
C LEU A 56 -7.53 1.60 15.56
N LEU A 57 -8.24 0.93 16.46
CA LEU A 57 -8.72 1.54 17.71
C LEU A 57 -7.56 1.92 18.64
N GLY A 58 -6.59 1.03 18.81
CA GLY A 58 -5.39 1.28 19.60
C GLY A 58 -4.57 2.47 19.09
N ALA A 59 -4.51 2.65 17.76
CA ALA A 59 -3.83 3.77 17.12
C ALA A 59 -4.67 5.06 17.05
N LYS A 60 -5.85 5.11 17.67
CA LYS A 60 -6.80 6.24 17.60
C LYS A 60 -7.22 6.63 16.16
N LYS A 61 -7.15 5.69 15.21
CA LYS A 61 -7.50 5.88 13.79
C LYS A 61 -9.01 5.69 13.56
N GLN A 62 -9.83 6.48 14.25
CA GLN A 62 -11.30 6.37 14.21
C GLN A 62 -11.90 6.63 12.82
N GLN A 63 -11.19 7.35 11.94
CA GLN A 63 -11.59 7.57 10.54
C GLN A 63 -11.42 6.32 9.68
N ASN A 64 -10.56 5.39 10.06
CA ASN A 64 -10.30 4.16 9.31
C ASN A 64 -11.38 3.12 9.66
N LYS A 65 -12.44 3.10 8.88
CA LYS A 65 -13.57 2.17 9.04
C LYS A 65 -13.47 1.07 8.00
N ILE A 66 -13.17 -0.15 8.44
CA ILE A 66 -13.03 -1.31 7.55
C ILE A 66 -14.28 -1.55 6.69
N THR A 67 -15.47 -1.23 7.20
CA THR A 67 -16.74 -1.31 6.47
C THR A 67 -16.82 -0.39 5.26
N GLU A 68 -16.02 0.66 5.23
CA GLU A 68 -16.01 1.65 4.15
C GLU A 68 -14.91 1.40 3.10
N TYR A 69 -13.90 0.58 3.43
CA TYR A 69 -12.73 0.40 2.56
C TYR A 69 -13.09 -0.11 1.18
N ARG A 70 -13.89 -1.16 1.11
CA ARG A 70 -14.31 -1.73 -0.17
C ARG A 70 -15.13 -0.73 -0.99
N LYS A 71 -16.10 -0.07 -0.37
CA LYS A 71 -16.96 0.94 -1.00
C LYS A 71 -16.15 2.08 -1.60
N MET A 72 -15.20 2.60 -0.83
CA MET A 72 -14.29 3.67 -1.24
C MET A 72 -13.40 3.22 -2.41
N LEU A 73 -12.80 2.02 -2.32
CA LEU A 73 -11.93 1.48 -3.37
C LEU A 73 -12.70 1.23 -4.67
N LEU A 74 -13.91 0.67 -4.60
CA LEU A 74 -14.78 0.47 -5.78
C LEU A 74 -15.18 1.79 -6.43
N ALA A 75 -15.42 2.86 -5.65
CA ALA A 75 -15.69 4.19 -6.19
C ALA A 75 -14.48 4.73 -7.01
N TRP A 76 -13.26 4.55 -6.52
CA TRP A 76 -12.05 4.89 -7.28
C TRP A 76 -11.87 4.04 -8.55
N LYS A 77 -12.20 2.73 -8.48
CA LYS A 77 -12.19 1.85 -9.67
C LYS A 77 -13.18 2.33 -10.72
N LYS A 78 -14.42 2.66 -10.31
CA LYS A 78 -15.44 3.23 -11.21
C LYS A 78 -14.94 4.52 -11.89
N ALA A 79 -14.17 5.35 -11.18
CA ALA A 79 -13.53 6.54 -11.72
C ALA A 79 -12.27 6.26 -12.57
N ARG A 80 -11.86 4.98 -12.74
CA ARG A 80 -10.68 4.54 -13.47
C ARG A 80 -9.36 5.14 -12.96
N VAL A 81 -9.29 5.34 -11.66
CA VAL A 81 -8.11 5.84 -10.94
C VAL A 81 -7.38 4.66 -10.28
N LEU A 82 -6.07 4.60 -10.46
CA LEU A 82 -5.24 3.58 -9.84
C LEU A 82 -5.14 3.84 -8.34
N THR A 83 -5.45 2.81 -7.55
CA THR A 83 -5.41 2.87 -6.09
C THR A 83 -4.06 2.38 -5.57
N TYR A 84 -3.52 3.12 -4.63
CA TYR A 84 -2.25 2.87 -3.98
C TYR A 84 -2.44 3.06 -2.48
N CYS A 85 -2.30 1.99 -1.71
CA CYS A 85 -2.62 1.97 -0.29
C CYS A 85 -1.38 1.76 0.57
N GLY A 86 -1.26 2.54 1.64
CA GLY A 86 -0.26 2.34 2.69
C GLY A 86 -0.81 1.42 3.78
N TYR A 87 -0.02 0.41 4.17
CA TYR A 87 -0.34 -0.55 5.21
C TYR A 87 0.81 -0.62 6.22
N ILE A 88 0.50 -0.42 7.49
CA ILE A 88 1.48 -0.38 8.57
C ILE A 88 1.56 -1.73 9.26
N LEU A 89 2.77 -2.24 9.46
CA LEU A 89 3.10 -3.47 10.14
C LEU A 89 3.74 -3.18 11.49
N GLY A 90 3.34 -3.92 12.52
CA GLY A 90 3.91 -3.85 13.85
C GLY A 90 3.06 -3.08 14.85
N PHE A 91 1.74 -3.06 14.68
CA PHE A 91 0.84 -2.66 15.77
C PHE A 91 0.97 -3.63 16.95
N PRO A 92 0.74 -3.18 18.20
CA PRO A 92 0.99 -3.99 19.40
C PRO A 92 0.33 -5.38 19.42
N ASN A 93 -0.77 -5.56 18.68
CA ASN A 93 -1.48 -6.85 18.58
C ASN A 93 -1.02 -7.72 17.41
N ASP A 94 -0.16 -7.23 16.53
CA ASP A 94 0.30 -7.97 15.37
C ASP A 94 1.14 -9.20 15.75
N THR A 95 0.99 -10.26 14.97
CA THR A 95 1.89 -11.40 14.90
C THR A 95 2.24 -11.65 13.43
N PRO A 96 3.34 -12.36 13.12
CA PRO A 96 3.67 -12.68 11.72
C PRO A 96 2.53 -13.36 10.98
N GLU A 97 1.84 -14.31 11.62
CA GLU A 97 0.73 -15.06 11.04
C GLU A 97 -0.48 -14.17 10.75
N ALA A 98 -0.84 -13.27 11.70
CA ALA A 98 -1.96 -12.35 11.56
C ALA A 98 -1.70 -11.37 10.41
N ILE A 99 -0.50 -10.79 10.32
CA ILE A 99 -0.11 -9.89 9.23
C ILE A 99 -0.25 -10.57 7.87
N LEU A 100 0.30 -11.79 7.71
CA LEU A 100 0.23 -12.50 6.44
C LEU A 100 -1.19 -12.95 6.09
N HIS A 101 -2.01 -13.27 7.11
CA HIS A 101 -3.43 -13.53 6.93
C HIS A 101 -4.17 -12.30 6.39
N ASP A 102 -3.99 -11.15 7.04
CA ASP A 102 -4.60 -9.89 6.65
C ASP A 102 -4.25 -9.50 5.20
N ILE A 103 -2.99 -9.70 4.80
CA ILE A 103 -2.57 -9.45 3.42
C ILE A 103 -3.33 -10.34 2.43
N ARG A 104 -3.55 -11.61 2.74
CA ARG A 104 -4.35 -12.52 1.89
C ARG A 104 -5.83 -12.10 1.82
N VAL A 105 -6.37 -11.61 2.92
CA VAL A 105 -7.74 -11.04 2.95
C VAL A 105 -7.81 -9.81 2.04
N ILE A 106 -6.84 -8.90 2.12
CA ILE A 106 -6.77 -7.73 1.23
C ILE A 106 -6.69 -8.16 -0.24
N GLN A 107 -5.84 -9.13 -0.58
CA GLN A 107 -5.72 -9.65 -1.95
C GLN A 107 -7.05 -10.17 -2.50
N LYS A 108 -7.79 -10.88 -1.67
CA LYS A 108 -9.03 -11.57 -2.06
C LYS A 108 -10.25 -10.65 -2.10
N GLU A 109 -10.36 -9.72 -1.15
CA GLU A 109 -11.61 -9.02 -0.87
C GLU A 109 -11.58 -7.52 -1.17
N LEU A 110 -10.39 -6.92 -1.29
CA LEU A 110 -10.26 -5.50 -1.57
C LEU A 110 -9.63 -5.24 -2.95
N PRO A 111 -10.21 -4.34 -3.77
CA PRO A 111 -9.69 -4.05 -5.11
C PRO A 111 -8.52 -3.05 -5.07
N VAL A 112 -7.50 -3.32 -4.26
CA VAL A 112 -6.28 -2.51 -4.19
C VAL A 112 -5.36 -2.87 -5.36
N ASP A 113 -4.81 -1.86 -6.06
CA ASP A 113 -3.84 -2.12 -7.14
C ASP A 113 -2.42 -2.25 -6.61
N LEU A 114 -2.04 -1.34 -5.70
CA LEU A 114 -0.71 -1.32 -5.11
C LEU A 114 -0.84 -1.24 -3.58
N LEU A 115 -0.16 -2.13 -2.89
CA LEU A 115 -0.07 -2.10 -1.43
C LEU A 115 1.38 -1.87 -1.05
N GLU A 116 1.62 -0.88 -0.22
CA GLU A 116 2.93 -0.49 0.28
C GLU A 116 2.99 -0.71 1.77
N PHE A 117 4.07 -1.32 2.23
CA PHE A 117 4.22 -1.70 3.62
C PHE A 117 5.19 -0.79 4.35
N PHE A 118 4.82 -0.41 5.56
CA PHE A 118 5.61 0.45 6.43
C PHE A 118 5.83 -0.22 7.78
N TYR A 119 7.01 -0.02 8.37
CA TYR A 119 7.19 -0.29 9.79
C TYR A 119 6.41 0.75 10.61
N LEU A 120 5.77 0.31 11.71
CA LEU A 120 5.24 1.24 12.70
C LEU A 120 6.43 1.93 13.39
N THR A 121 6.73 3.14 12.94
CA THR A 121 7.90 3.90 13.40
C THR A 121 7.45 5.02 14.32
N PRO A 122 7.90 5.04 15.59
CA PRO A 122 7.68 6.15 16.50
C PRO A 122 8.55 7.33 16.05
N LEU A 123 7.99 8.22 15.23
CA LEU A 123 8.75 9.34 14.68
C LEU A 123 9.25 10.28 15.78
N PRO A 124 10.53 10.71 15.75
CA PRO A 124 11.09 11.62 16.71
C PRO A 124 10.23 12.90 16.86
N GLY A 125 9.88 13.25 18.11
CA GLY A 125 9.01 14.37 18.43
C GLY A 125 7.50 14.04 18.45
N SER A 126 7.08 12.84 18.02
CA SER A 126 5.69 12.40 18.17
C SER A 126 5.33 12.02 19.61
N GLU A 127 4.03 11.97 19.90
CA GLU A 127 3.50 11.50 21.19
C GLU A 127 3.94 10.06 21.49
N ASP A 128 3.94 9.19 20.47
CA ASP A 128 4.31 7.79 20.62
C ASP A 128 5.80 7.62 20.91
N HIS A 129 6.67 8.39 20.26
CA HIS A 129 8.10 8.40 20.56
C HIS A 129 8.36 8.83 22.00
N ARG A 130 7.68 9.89 22.46
CA ARG A 130 7.80 10.37 23.84
C ARG A 130 7.34 9.32 24.85
N LYS A 131 6.18 8.69 24.64
CA LYS A 131 5.65 7.64 25.53
C LYS A 131 6.57 6.43 25.64
N LEU A 132 7.12 5.96 24.51
CA LEU A 132 8.08 4.86 24.52
C LEU A 132 9.37 5.22 25.26
N HIS A 133 9.84 6.46 25.09
CA HIS A 133 11.00 6.95 25.81
C HIS A 133 10.74 7.03 27.33
N GLU A 134 9.63 7.62 27.74
CA GLU A 134 9.23 7.73 29.17
C GLU A 134 9.01 6.36 29.81
N ALA A 135 8.51 5.38 29.04
CA ALA A 135 8.34 3.99 29.47
C ALA A 135 9.65 3.18 29.52
N GLY A 136 10.78 3.75 29.10
CA GLY A 136 12.06 3.03 28.99
C GLY A 136 12.06 1.91 27.96
N SER A 137 11.15 1.95 26.99
CA SER A 137 11.08 0.97 25.91
C SER A 137 12.31 1.07 25.01
N TRP A 138 12.77 -0.07 24.50
CA TRP A 138 13.91 -0.07 23.60
C TRP A 138 13.58 0.67 22.29
N MET A 139 14.44 1.61 21.94
CA MET A 139 14.44 2.30 20.66
C MET A 139 15.87 2.40 20.12
N ASP A 140 16.06 2.30 18.80
CA ASP A 140 17.37 2.45 18.18
C ASP A 140 17.87 3.90 18.33
N SER A 141 19.08 4.08 18.85
CA SER A 141 19.67 5.39 19.05
C SER A 141 20.18 6.07 17.77
N ASP A 142 20.31 5.30 16.68
CA ASP A 142 20.73 5.84 15.37
C ASP A 142 19.53 6.44 14.63
N MET A 143 19.38 7.75 14.72
CA MET A 143 18.28 8.49 14.07
C MET A 143 18.25 8.34 12.53
N ASN A 144 19.34 7.89 11.90
CA ASN A 144 19.33 7.61 10.46
C ASN A 144 18.57 6.34 10.10
N LYS A 145 18.17 5.53 11.08
CA LYS A 145 17.35 4.33 10.88
C LYS A 145 15.85 4.59 11.04
N TYR A 146 15.44 5.81 11.45
CA TYR A 146 14.02 6.20 11.47
C TYR A 146 13.54 6.53 10.06
N ASP A 147 13.76 5.59 9.17
CA ASP A 147 13.42 5.58 7.76
C ASP A 147 12.32 4.55 7.46
N LEU A 148 12.16 4.18 6.21
CA LEU A 148 11.15 3.21 5.76
C LEU A 148 11.67 1.75 5.72
N ASN A 149 12.93 1.50 6.11
CA ASN A 149 13.59 0.22 5.92
C ASN A 149 13.95 -0.50 7.24
N HIS A 150 13.77 0.17 8.39
CA HIS A 150 14.23 -0.37 9.67
C HIS A 150 13.13 -0.40 10.72
N ALA A 151 13.08 -1.51 11.47
CA ALA A 151 12.36 -1.56 12.73
C ALA A 151 13.24 -0.89 13.80
N VAL A 152 12.73 0.15 14.45
CA VAL A 152 13.52 1.02 15.36
C VAL A 152 12.98 1.04 16.80
N ALA A 153 11.95 0.26 17.09
CA ALA A 153 11.39 0.13 18.43
C ALA A 153 11.13 -1.34 18.78
N GLY A 154 11.03 -1.64 20.07
CA GLY A 154 10.62 -2.97 20.53
C GLY A 154 9.16 -3.25 20.17
N HIS A 155 8.84 -4.54 19.93
CA HIS A 155 7.49 -5.00 19.69
C HIS A 155 7.07 -6.00 20.79
N PRO A 156 5.83 -5.97 21.31
CA PRO A 156 5.43 -6.82 22.45
C PRO A 156 5.27 -8.30 22.07
N ARG A 157 5.09 -8.65 20.81
CA ARG A 157 4.79 -10.01 20.33
C ARG A 157 5.74 -10.53 19.26
N MET A 158 6.69 -9.73 18.79
CA MET A 158 7.67 -10.10 17.78
C MET A 158 9.06 -9.66 18.20
N THR A 159 10.05 -10.48 17.94
CA THR A 159 11.45 -10.05 17.96
C THR A 159 11.72 -9.12 16.77
N ILE A 160 12.81 -8.36 16.81
CA ILE A 160 13.22 -7.50 15.70
C ILE A 160 13.45 -8.29 14.41
N GLU A 161 14.01 -9.51 14.54
CA GLU A 161 14.27 -10.43 13.43
C GLU A 161 12.98 -10.95 12.81
N GLU A 162 11.98 -11.32 13.62
CA GLU A 162 10.66 -11.73 13.15
C GLU A 162 9.94 -10.58 12.46
N TRP A 163 10.02 -9.36 13.03
CA TRP A 163 9.40 -8.18 12.43
C TRP A 163 10.03 -7.83 11.07
N LYS A 164 11.36 -7.87 10.96
CA LYS A 164 12.07 -7.71 9.69
C LYS A 164 11.69 -8.79 8.69
N LYS A 165 11.61 -10.04 9.14
CA LYS A 165 11.22 -11.15 8.28
C LYS A 165 9.81 -10.96 7.75
N VAL A 166 8.82 -10.72 8.61
CA VAL A 166 7.42 -10.56 8.18
C VAL A 166 7.23 -9.32 7.29
N TYR A 167 8.03 -8.27 7.46
CA TYR A 167 8.05 -7.14 6.54
C TYR A 167 8.41 -7.57 5.11
N HIS A 168 9.44 -8.38 4.93
CA HIS A 168 9.80 -8.92 3.62
C HIS A 168 8.75 -9.91 3.11
N ASP A 169 8.30 -10.81 3.96
CA ASP A 169 7.26 -11.80 3.63
C ASP A 169 5.96 -11.11 3.18
N ALA A 170 5.63 -9.94 3.73
CA ALA A 170 4.47 -9.13 3.34
C ALA A 170 4.56 -8.68 1.86
N TRP A 171 5.73 -8.17 1.46
CA TRP A 171 5.98 -7.79 0.07
C TRP A 171 5.92 -9.00 -0.88
N GLU A 172 6.55 -10.11 -0.50
CA GLU A 172 6.54 -11.34 -1.28
C GLU A 172 5.13 -11.94 -1.39
N THR A 173 4.36 -11.92 -0.31
CA THR A 173 2.97 -12.42 -0.29
C THR A 173 2.07 -11.59 -1.18
N TYR A 174 2.16 -10.24 -1.11
CA TYR A 174 1.28 -9.40 -1.92
C TYR A 174 1.63 -9.42 -3.40
N TYR A 175 2.93 -9.44 -3.75
CA TYR A 175 3.40 -9.36 -5.14
C TYR A 175 3.80 -10.72 -5.70
N THR A 176 3.01 -11.80 -5.41
CA THR A 176 3.13 -13.07 -6.13
C THR A 176 2.70 -12.90 -7.59
N ASP A 177 3.19 -13.76 -8.47
CA ASP A 177 2.85 -13.69 -9.89
C ASP A 177 1.36 -13.90 -10.15
N GLU A 178 0.69 -14.75 -9.36
CA GLU A 178 -0.76 -14.99 -9.39
C GLU A 178 -1.54 -13.73 -9.00
N HIS A 179 -1.10 -13.05 -7.93
CA HIS A 179 -1.79 -11.83 -7.53
C HIS A 179 -1.52 -10.66 -8.47
N ILE A 180 -0.32 -10.57 -9.04
CA ILE A 180 0.01 -9.61 -10.09
C ILE A 180 -0.88 -9.82 -11.32
N GLU A 181 -1.08 -11.08 -11.74
CA GLU A 181 -2.04 -11.40 -12.81
C GLU A 181 -3.45 -10.91 -12.44
N THR A 182 -3.89 -11.16 -11.20
CA THR A 182 -5.18 -10.71 -10.68
C THR A 182 -5.32 -9.18 -10.72
N ILE A 183 -4.32 -8.45 -10.25
CA ILE A 183 -4.30 -6.97 -10.30
C ILE A 183 -4.44 -6.47 -11.75
N LEU A 184 -3.70 -7.07 -12.69
CA LEU A 184 -3.76 -6.69 -14.10
C LEU A 184 -5.11 -7.01 -14.75
N ARG A 185 -5.74 -8.13 -14.39
CA ARG A 185 -7.10 -8.50 -14.82
C ARG A 185 -8.13 -7.51 -14.29
N ARG A 186 -8.08 -7.20 -13.00
CA ARG A 186 -8.93 -6.18 -12.36
C ARG A 186 -8.75 -4.81 -13.02
N ALA A 187 -7.50 -4.39 -13.30
CA ALA A 187 -7.22 -3.12 -13.95
C ALA A 187 -7.87 -3.03 -15.35
N ILE A 188 -7.79 -4.10 -16.15
CA ILE A 188 -8.43 -4.12 -17.47
C ILE A 188 -9.95 -4.08 -17.35
N ALA A 189 -10.54 -4.93 -16.50
CA ALA A 189 -11.98 -5.02 -16.33
C ALA A 189 -12.59 -3.70 -15.82
N THR A 190 -11.89 -2.98 -14.94
CA THR A 190 -12.35 -1.69 -14.38
C THR A 190 -11.93 -0.47 -15.20
N GLY A 191 -11.18 -0.66 -16.30
CA GLY A 191 -10.69 0.43 -17.14
C GLY A 191 -9.56 1.27 -16.54
N VAL A 192 -8.93 0.79 -15.46
CA VAL A 192 -7.67 1.35 -14.94
C VAL A 192 -6.53 0.99 -15.91
N SER A 193 -5.52 1.85 -16.06
CA SER A 193 -4.41 1.62 -16.98
C SER A 193 -3.53 0.43 -16.53
N PRO A 194 -3.60 -0.73 -17.19
CA PRO A 194 -2.83 -1.90 -16.79
C PRO A 194 -1.33 -1.73 -17.05
N GLY A 195 -0.95 -0.89 -18.03
CA GLY A 195 0.47 -0.59 -18.29
C GLY A 195 1.10 0.26 -17.18
N LYS A 196 0.33 1.20 -16.59
CA LYS A 196 0.80 1.96 -15.42
C LYS A 196 0.85 1.08 -14.17
N ALA A 197 -0.12 0.19 -13.99
CA ALA A 197 -0.09 -0.79 -12.91
C ALA A 197 1.16 -1.68 -13.02
N LEU A 198 1.44 -2.25 -14.20
CA LEU A 198 2.63 -3.06 -14.47
C LEU A 198 3.93 -2.30 -14.12
N PHE A 199 4.07 -1.06 -14.58
CA PHE A 199 5.25 -0.26 -14.29
C PHE A 199 5.48 -0.08 -12.77
N LEU A 200 4.43 0.26 -12.04
CA LEU A 200 4.52 0.48 -10.60
C LEU A 200 4.73 -0.83 -9.82
N ILE A 201 4.11 -1.93 -10.25
CA ILE A 201 4.36 -3.27 -9.68
C ILE A 201 5.83 -3.66 -9.89
N THR A 202 6.36 -3.45 -11.10
CA THR A 202 7.78 -3.69 -11.38
C THR A 202 8.68 -2.87 -10.47
N TRP A 203 8.34 -1.59 -10.29
CA TRP A 203 9.05 -0.69 -9.39
C TRP A 203 9.05 -1.20 -7.94
N PHE A 204 7.89 -1.54 -7.40
CA PHE A 204 7.73 -1.99 -6.02
C PHE A 204 8.46 -3.31 -5.76
N LYS A 205 8.19 -4.33 -6.59
CA LYS A 205 8.84 -5.65 -6.48
C LYS A 205 10.35 -5.55 -6.64
N GLY A 206 10.81 -4.71 -7.58
CA GLY A 206 12.24 -4.54 -7.85
C GLY A 206 12.98 -3.73 -6.78
N CYS A 207 12.38 -2.69 -6.21
CA CYS A 207 13.00 -1.94 -5.12
C CYS A 207 13.25 -2.85 -3.91
N ILE A 208 12.30 -3.64 -3.50
CA ILE A 208 12.45 -4.59 -2.40
C ILE A 208 13.38 -5.74 -2.77
N GLY A 209 13.10 -6.45 -3.88
CA GLY A 209 13.79 -7.69 -4.21
C GLY A 209 15.18 -7.52 -4.82
N ILE A 210 15.47 -6.39 -5.48
CA ILE A 210 16.74 -6.14 -6.18
C ILE A 210 17.59 -5.11 -5.45
N GLU A 211 16.98 -3.97 -5.07
CA GLU A 211 17.71 -2.89 -4.40
C GLU A 211 17.78 -3.07 -2.87
N GLY A 212 16.87 -3.84 -2.28
CA GLY A 212 16.78 -4.06 -0.84
C GLY A 212 16.38 -2.78 -0.08
N ILE A 213 15.51 -1.97 -0.68
CA ILE A 213 15.05 -0.70 -0.10
C ILE A 213 13.57 -0.46 -0.40
N HIS A 214 12.97 0.38 0.42
CA HIS A 214 11.59 0.81 0.24
C HIS A 214 11.39 1.55 -1.10
N PRO A 215 10.27 1.36 -1.81
CA PRO A 215 10.01 1.99 -3.12
C PRO A 215 10.08 3.52 -3.13
N LEU A 216 9.74 4.19 -2.03
CA LEU A 216 9.85 5.66 -1.91
C LEU A 216 11.31 6.15 -1.85
N GLU A 217 12.25 5.28 -1.51
CA GLU A 217 13.69 5.57 -1.46
C GLU A 217 14.44 4.93 -2.63
N GLY A 218 13.70 4.26 -3.53
CA GLY A 218 14.22 3.48 -4.63
C GLY A 218 14.81 4.29 -5.78
N GLY A 219 15.55 3.60 -6.65
CA GLY A 219 16.09 4.15 -7.89
C GLY A 219 16.71 3.06 -8.75
N PHE A 220 16.48 3.07 -10.08
CA PHE A 220 17.10 2.13 -11.02
C PHE A 220 18.63 2.23 -11.07
N LEU A 221 19.16 3.41 -10.82
CA LEU A 221 20.59 3.69 -10.81
C LEU A 221 20.94 4.44 -9.52
N ARG A 222 21.15 3.68 -8.44
CA ARG A 222 21.60 4.28 -7.18
C ARG A 222 23.09 4.59 -7.27
N MET A 223 23.38 5.88 -7.23
CA MET A 223 24.78 6.33 -7.23
C MET A 223 25.42 6.10 -5.86
N LYS A 224 26.57 5.41 -5.86
CA LYS A 224 27.46 5.30 -4.70
C LYS A 224 28.62 6.26 -4.88
N VAL A 225 28.76 7.20 -3.94
CA VAL A 225 29.89 8.13 -3.94
C VAL A 225 30.94 7.63 -2.96
N ARG A 226 32.13 7.23 -3.47
CA ARG A 226 33.19 6.63 -2.67
C ARG A 226 33.57 7.41 -1.41
N ARG A 227 33.55 8.75 -1.49
CA ARG A 227 33.90 9.64 -0.37
C ARG A 227 32.77 9.89 0.61
N THR A 228 31.52 9.67 0.22
CA THR A 228 30.33 9.85 1.08
C THR A 228 30.11 8.59 1.89
N ARG A 229 30.42 8.64 3.19
CA ARG A 229 30.31 7.50 4.09
C ARG A 229 30.17 7.99 5.55
N ARG A 230 29.72 7.10 6.40
CA ARG A 230 29.66 7.37 7.84
C ARG A 230 31.06 7.61 8.40
N SER A 231 31.13 8.48 9.40
CA SER A 231 32.36 8.74 10.16
C SER A 231 32.93 7.43 10.72
N GLY A 232 34.24 7.30 10.76
CA GLY A 232 34.93 6.12 11.29
C GLY A 232 35.13 4.95 10.28
N LEU A 233 34.42 4.94 9.14
CA LEU A 233 34.63 3.91 8.12
C LEU A 233 35.88 4.23 7.25
N ARG A 234 36.70 3.20 6.98
CA ARG A 234 37.86 3.35 6.10
C ARG A 234 37.45 3.65 4.66
N LEU A 235 38.22 4.52 4.00
CA LEU A 235 38.06 4.80 2.57
C LEU A 235 38.57 3.64 1.73
N GLU A 236 37.65 2.95 1.04
CA GLU A 236 38.02 1.88 0.09
C GLU A 236 38.99 2.43 -1.01
N SER A 237 39.94 1.58 -1.42
CA SER A 237 40.79 1.92 -2.59
C SER A 237 39.92 2.14 -3.85
N PRO A 238 40.25 3.13 -4.69
CA PRO A 238 39.54 3.31 -5.98
C PRO A 238 39.54 2.06 -6.85
N LEU A 239 40.67 1.30 -6.84
CA LEU A 239 40.84 0.08 -7.62
C LEU A 239 39.94 -1.08 -7.17
N ILE A 240 39.40 -1.01 -5.94
CA ILE A 240 38.42 -1.99 -5.41
C ILE A 240 37.02 -1.42 -5.57
N PHE A 241 36.82 -0.17 -5.17
CA PHE A 241 35.49 0.43 -5.13
C PHE A 241 34.81 0.49 -6.51
N TYR A 242 35.51 1.02 -7.53
CA TYR A 242 34.86 1.21 -8.83
C TYR A 242 34.56 -0.08 -9.58
N PRO A 243 35.43 -1.09 -9.65
CA PRO A 243 35.07 -2.39 -10.24
C PRO A 243 33.91 -3.08 -9.49
N LYS A 244 33.94 -3.08 -8.17
CA LYS A 244 32.85 -3.63 -7.34
C LYS A 244 31.51 -2.94 -7.60
N TYR A 245 31.53 -1.61 -7.62
CA TYR A 245 30.36 -0.80 -7.92
C TYR A 245 29.81 -1.05 -9.32
N LEU A 246 30.68 -1.13 -10.33
CA LEU A 246 30.27 -1.44 -11.71
C LEU A 246 29.62 -2.82 -11.81
N ILE A 247 30.25 -3.85 -11.24
CA ILE A 247 29.73 -5.23 -11.28
C ILE A 247 28.38 -5.30 -10.54
N GLU A 248 28.24 -4.67 -9.38
CA GLU A 248 26.99 -4.61 -8.63
C GLU A 248 25.90 -3.92 -9.46
N THR A 249 26.22 -2.78 -10.08
CA THR A 249 25.27 -2.04 -10.91
C THR A 249 24.81 -2.87 -12.10
N LEU A 250 25.73 -3.50 -12.83
CA LEU A 250 25.38 -4.35 -13.98
C LEU A 250 24.50 -5.54 -13.56
N ARG A 251 24.85 -6.21 -12.46
CA ARG A 251 24.03 -7.32 -11.94
C ARG A 251 22.61 -6.86 -11.59
N LYS A 252 22.46 -5.71 -10.94
CA LYS A 252 21.17 -5.14 -10.61
C LYS A 252 20.36 -4.78 -11.86
N GLN A 253 21.01 -4.15 -12.85
CA GLN A 253 20.32 -3.82 -14.11
C GLN A 253 19.84 -5.07 -14.84
N MET A 254 20.64 -6.14 -14.89
CA MET A 254 20.19 -7.42 -15.47
C MET A 254 18.98 -7.97 -14.73
N ARG A 255 18.99 -8.00 -13.38
CA ARG A 255 17.84 -8.44 -12.59
C ARG A 255 16.58 -7.57 -12.81
N TRP A 256 16.74 -6.26 -13.02
CA TRP A 256 15.63 -5.37 -13.38
C TRP A 256 15.03 -5.72 -14.74
N ILE A 257 15.89 -6.04 -15.72
CA ILE A 257 15.45 -6.46 -17.06
C ILE A 257 14.71 -7.78 -16.96
N ASP A 258 15.26 -8.77 -16.27
CA ASP A 258 14.63 -10.09 -16.08
C ASP A 258 13.26 -9.93 -15.41
N LEU A 259 13.18 -9.21 -14.28
CA LEU A 259 11.92 -8.94 -13.61
C LEU A 259 10.88 -8.28 -14.55
N TYR A 260 11.32 -7.27 -15.32
CA TYR A 260 10.42 -6.61 -16.27
C TYR A 260 9.92 -7.57 -17.37
N LEU A 261 10.79 -8.43 -17.89
CA LEU A 261 10.41 -9.41 -18.93
C LEU A 261 9.42 -10.45 -18.38
N ASP A 262 9.64 -10.93 -17.16
CA ASP A 262 8.74 -11.87 -16.49
C ASP A 262 7.36 -11.25 -16.28
N LEU A 263 7.29 -10.07 -15.66
CA LEU A 263 6.02 -9.38 -15.42
C LEU A 263 5.33 -8.94 -16.72
N ARG A 264 6.11 -8.60 -17.75
CA ARG A 264 5.57 -8.32 -19.10
C ARG A 264 4.97 -9.57 -19.73
N SER A 265 5.49 -10.77 -19.45
CA SER A 265 4.91 -12.02 -19.94
C SER A 265 3.52 -12.23 -19.34
N ILE A 266 3.34 -12.02 -18.03
CA ILE A 266 2.05 -12.07 -17.34
C ILE A 266 1.09 -11.05 -17.97
N TYR A 267 1.54 -9.81 -18.15
CA TYR A 267 0.74 -8.76 -18.79
C TYR A 267 0.27 -9.14 -20.20
N ARG A 268 1.16 -9.73 -21.02
CA ARG A 268 0.82 -10.19 -22.37
C ARG A 268 -0.21 -11.32 -22.34
N LYS A 269 -0.08 -12.27 -21.40
CA LYS A 269 -1.06 -13.34 -21.17
C LYS A 269 -2.45 -12.75 -20.90
N VAL A 270 -2.55 -11.85 -19.92
CA VAL A 270 -3.81 -11.20 -19.56
C VAL A 270 -4.38 -10.37 -20.71
N LYS A 271 -3.53 -9.65 -21.46
CA LYS A 271 -3.98 -8.83 -22.59
C LYS A 271 -4.51 -9.66 -23.77
N ARG A 272 -4.03 -10.88 -23.95
CA ARG A 272 -4.47 -11.79 -25.02
C ARG A 272 -5.76 -12.53 -24.68
N ASP A 273 -6.17 -12.56 -23.43
CA ASP A 273 -7.40 -13.22 -22.99
C ASP A 273 -8.62 -12.50 -23.63
N PRO A 274 -9.45 -13.20 -24.42
CA PRO A 274 -10.65 -12.60 -25.02
C PRO A 274 -11.64 -12.09 -23.98
N SER A 275 -11.77 -12.78 -22.83
CA SER A 275 -12.69 -12.44 -21.74
C SER A 275 -12.14 -11.43 -20.74
N ARG A 276 -10.98 -10.83 -21.00
CA ARG A 276 -10.30 -9.92 -20.07
C ARG A 276 -11.13 -8.74 -19.57
N LYS A 277 -12.12 -8.29 -20.35
CA LYS A 277 -13.00 -7.17 -19.98
C LYS A 277 -14.16 -7.62 -19.07
N ASP A 278 -14.50 -8.89 -19.15
CA ASP A 278 -15.60 -9.49 -18.40
C ASP A 278 -15.12 -10.19 -17.12
N TYR A 279 -13.84 -10.00 -16.81
CA TYR A 279 -13.24 -10.58 -15.60
C TYR A 279 -13.92 -10.03 -14.36
N MET A 280 -14.36 -10.92 -13.50
CA MET A 280 -14.97 -10.61 -12.20
C MET A 280 -14.37 -11.53 -11.14
N ASP A 281 -14.15 -10.99 -9.96
CA ASP A 281 -13.81 -11.72 -8.76
C ASP A 281 -14.44 -11.06 -7.53
N LEU A 282 -14.27 -11.66 -6.36
CA LEU A 282 -14.88 -11.17 -5.14
C LEU A 282 -14.56 -9.70 -4.85
N ALA A 283 -13.34 -9.23 -5.16
CA ALA A 283 -12.92 -7.86 -4.85
C ALA A 283 -13.64 -6.80 -5.68
N ILE A 284 -13.97 -7.10 -6.95
CA ILE A 284 -14.60 -6.14 -7.86
C ILE A 284 -16.08 -6.44 -8.15
N THR A 285 -16.61 -7.57 -7.67
CA THR A 285 -18.04 -7.90 -7.80
C THR A 285 -18.85 -7.04 -6.84
N PRO A 286 -19.93 -6.36 -7.28
CA PRO A 286 -20.87 -5.74 -6.36
C PRO A 286 -21.46 -6.80 -5.42
N VAL A 287 -21.47 -6.52 -4.13
CA VAL A 287 -22.05 -7.38 -3.10
C VAL A 287 -23.12 -6.61 -2.33
N THR A 288 -24.14 -7.30 -1.86
CA THR A 288 -25.16 -6.75 -0.96
C THR A 288 -24.56 -6.50 0.43
N ASP A 289 -25.22 -5.69 1.25
CA ASP A 289 -24.77 -5.45 2.62
C ASP A 289 -24.77 -6.74 3.46
N GLU A 290 -25.65 -7.70 3.17
CA GLU A 290 -25.69 -9.02 3.80
C GLU A 290 -24.49 -9.90 3.39
N GLU A 291 -24.13 -9.89 2.12
CA GLU A 291 -22.98 -10.64 1.61
C GLU A 291 -21.64 -10.06 2.14
N VAL A 292 -21.58 -8.75 2.35
CA VAL A 292 -20.40 -8.10 2.96
C VAL A 292 -20.07 -8.70 4.33
N GLU A 293 -21.09 -9.06 5.12
CA GLU A 293 -20.88 -9.62 6.46
C GLU A 293 -20.31 -11.04 6.45
N THR A 294 -20.47 -11.75 5.34
CA THR A 294 -19.88 -13.09 5.17
C THR A 294 -18.40 -13.04 4.78
N MET A 295 -17.90 -11.87 4.41
CA MET A 295 -16.51 -11.66 4.01
C MET A 295 -15.56 -11.83 5.21
N GLU A 296 -14.38 -12.32 4.94
CA GLU A 296 -13.36 -12.60 5.95
C GLU A 296 -12.90 -11.34 6.68
N LEU A 297 -12.90 -10.21 5.97
CA LEU A 297 -12.66 -8.87 6.49
C LEU A 297 -13.53 -8.52 7.72
N PHE A 298 -14.72 -9.14 7.85
CA PHE A 298 -15.71 -8.86 8.91
C PHE A 298 -15.90 -10.01 9.90
N LYS A 299 -15.12 -11.09 9.80
CA LYS A 299 -15.32 -12.28 10.66
C LYS A 299 -14.80 -12.14 12.08
N SER A 300 -13.90 -11.18 12.36
CA SER A 300 -13.44 -10.99 13.74
C SER A 300 -14.56 -10.47 14.63
N ASP A 301 -14.60 -10.91 15.89
CA ASP A 301 -15.62 -10.48 16.86
C ASP A 301 -15.69 -8.96 16.99
N VAL A 302 -14.55 -8.30 16.89
CA VAL A 302 -14.43 -6.83 16.94
C VAL A 302 -15.01 -6.19 15.69
N ALA A 303 -14.75 -6.76 14.50
CA ALA A 303 -15.35 -6.28 13.26
C ALA A 303 -16.87 -6.44 13.29
N GLN A 304 -17.40 -7.57 13.80
CA GLN A 304 -18.82 -7.81 13.95
C GLN A 304 -19.48 -6.87 14.97
N ALA A 305 -18.84 -6.62 16.10
CA ALA A 305 -19.30 -5.65 17.08
C ALA A 305 -19.37 -4.23 16.48
N PHE A 306 -18.38 -3.87 15.65
CA PHE A 306 -18.34 -2.59 14.97
C PHE A 306 -19.43 -2.44 13.91
N VAL A 307 -19.68 -3.47 13.09
CA VAL A 307 -20.79 -3.53 12.12
C VAL A 307 -22.13 -3.38 12.84
N THR A 308 -22.33 -4.12 13.93
CA THR A 308 -23.56 -4.06 14.74
C THR A 308 -23.79 -2.65 15.30
N LYS A 309 -22.75 -1.99 15.78
CA LYS A 309 -22.81 -0.61 16.28
C LYS A 309 -23.20 0.39 15.20
N ILE A 310 -22.63 0.25 14.00
CA ILE A 310 -23.00 1.12 12.87
C ILE A 310 -24.44 0.92 12.47
N ARG A 311 -24.93 -0.32 12.36
CA ARG A 311 -26.33 -0.62 12.04
C ARG A 311 -27.31 -0.03 13.03
N ARG A 312 -27.03 -0.14 14.34
CA ARG A 312 -27.85 0.52 15.35
C ARG A 312 -27.89 2.04 15.17
N ALA A 313 -26.76 2.67 14.87
CA ALA A 313 -26.70 4.10 14.63
C ALA A 313 -27.45 4.52 13.35
N GLU A 314 -27.45 3.69 12.32
CA GLU A 314 -28.18 3.93 11.07
C GLU A 314 -29.70 3.74 11.26
N LYS A 315 -30.14 2.68 11.96
CA LYS A 315 -31.55 2.50 12.32
C LYS A 315 -32.09 3.68 13.11
N VAL A 316 -31.37 4.14 14.12
CA VAL A 316 -31.76 5.34 14.90
C VAL A 316 -31.87 6.58 14.01
N ARG A 317 -31.00 6.74 13.01
CA ARG A 317 -31.09 7.87 12.07
C ARG A 317 -32.29 7.78 11.13
N HIS A 318 -32.76 6.59 10.80
CA HIS A 318 -33.91 6.36 9.94
C HIS A 318 -35.23 6.20 10.72
N GLY A 319 -35.19 6.38 12.06
CA GLY A 319 -36.41 6.30 12.91
C GLY A 319 -36.93 4.89 13.14
N GLU A 320 -36.11 3.86 12.87
CA GLU A 320 -36.44 2.46 13.16
C GLU A 320 -36.06 2.09 14.60
N PRO A 321 -36.82 1.23 15.28
CA PRO A 321 -36.46 0.77 16.62
C PRO A 321 -35.13 0.01 16.62
N ALA A 322 -34.30 0.29 17.62
CA ALA A 322 -32.91 -0.21 17.75
C ALA A 322 -32.84 -1.71 18.07
#